data_76f5d6a95023a5fab9af84db5ff79582
#
_entry.id   76f5d6a95023a5fab9af84db5ff79582
#
_cell.length_a   1.000
_cell.length_b   1.000
_cell.length_c   1.000
_cell.angle_alpha   90.00
_cell.angle_beta   90.00
_cell.angle_gamma   90.00
#
_symmetry.space_group_name_H-M   'P 1'
#
loop_
_entity.id
_entity.type
_entity.pdbx_description
1 polymer ?
#
loop_
_entity_poly.entity_id
_entity_poly.type
_entity_poly.pdbx_seq_one_letter_code
_entity_poly.pdbx_strand_id
1 'polypeptide(L)'
;MSDIIWPEGFVPGFTDNFCSNEVIVVGLSAKEIWPLLNTPAQCPTYYANSANPRFYDDKGPELTDGVRFYFETFGFPVESQCVECVAPVAGQPARLAWHGWAGEGETRLDVHHAWLIEDLSENRVRILTQESQKGNPAKELANTKPNPMINGHQEWLDDLVAAARKAK
;
A
#
# COMPACT_ATOMS: atom_id res chain seq x y z
N MET A 1 -11.16 2.08 -16.44
CA MET A 1 -10.49 1.81 -15.16
C MET A 1 -9.00 2.03 -15.34
N SER A 2 -8.37 2.66 -14.36
CA SER A 2 -6.93 2.94 -14.38
C SER A 2 -6.13 1.76 -13.81
N ASP A 3 -4.83 1.71 -14.11
CA ASP A 3 -3.90 0.68 -13.64
C ASP A 3 -2.75 1.29 -12.86
N ILE A 4 -2.04 0.45 -12.10
CA ILE A 4 -0.82 0.83 -11.38
C ILE A 4 0.28 1.16 -12.41
N ILE A 5 1.07 2.19 -12.10
CA ILE A 5 2.24 2.58 -12.87
C ILE A 5 3.47 1.94 -12.22
N TRP A 6 4.12 1.04 -12.94
CA TRP A 6 5.27 0.29 -12.43
C TRP A 6 6.58 0.97 -12.80
N PRO A 7 7.46 1.24 -11.82
CA PRO A 7 8.80 1.70 -12.12
C PRO A 7 9.65 0.58 -12.74
N GLU A 8 10.70 0.98 -13.44
CA GLU A 8 11.70 0.04 -13.95
C GLU A 8 12.23 -0.86 -12.82
N GLY A 9 12.36 -2.15 -13.09
CA GLY A 9 12.85 -3.14 -12.14
C GLY A 9 11.78 -3.71 -11.20
N PHE A 10 10.52 -3.19 -11.21
CA PHE A 10 9.41 -3.75 -10.41
C PHE A 10 8.21 -4.20 -11.23
N VAL A 11 8.34 -4.27 -12.54
CA VAL A 11 7.26 -4.73 -13.41
C VAL A 11 6.90 -6.18 -13.06
N PRO A 12 5.62 -6.49 -12.76
CA PRO A 12 5.16 -7.84 -12.44
C PRO A 12 5.53 -8.85 -13.55
N GLY A 13 5.94 -10.05 -13.14
CA GLY A 13 6.44 -11.08 -14.05
C GLY A 13 7.96 -11.04 -14.27
N PHE A 14 8.62 -9.95 -13.89
CA PHE A 14 10.08 -9.79 -13.92
C PHE A 14 10.69 -9.66 -12.51
N THR A 15 9.91 -9.95 -11.50
CA THR A 15 10.28 -9.92 -10.08
C THR A 15 10.08 -11.28 -9.42
N ASP A 16 10.38 -11.40 -8.14
CA ASP A 16 10.37 -12.68 -7.44
C ASP A 16 9.00 -13.03 -6.82
N ASN A 17 8.19 -12.03 -6.49
CA ASN A 17 6.82 -12.19 -5.98
C ASN A 17 5.94 -11.04 -6.43
N PHE A 18 4.67 -11.32 -6.63
CA PHE A 18 3.65 -10.33 -6.98
C PHE A 18 2.33 -10.70 -6.32
N CYS A 19 1.65 -9.71 -5.76
CA CYS A 19 0.29 -9.89 -5.27
C CYS A 19 -0.60 -8.71 -5.68
N SER A 20 -1.87 -9.00 -5.85
CA SER A 20 -2.89 -8.03 -6.27
C SER A 20 -4.18 -8.28 -5.51
N ASN A 21 -4.71 -7.24 -4.89
CA ASN A 21 -5.97 -7.25 -4.18
C ASN A 21 -6.82 -6.05 -4.59
N GLU A 22 -8.11 -6.24 -4.70
CA GLU A 22 -9.03 -5.22 -5.14
C GLU A 22 -10.37 -5.34 -4.43
N VAL A 23 -10.98 -4.20 -4.12
CA VAL A 23 -12.39 -4.13 -3.69
C VAL A 23 -13.10 -2.99 -4.43
N ILE A 24 -14.37 -3.19 -4.73
CA ILE A 24 -15.27 -2.14 -5.20
C ILE A 24 -16.41 -2.04 -4.19
N VAL A 25 -16.56 -0.87 -3.58
CA VAL A 25 -17.53 -0.65 -2.53
C VAL A 25 -18.48 0.50 -2.86
N VAL A 26 -19.73 0.38 -2.41
CA VAL A 26 -20.77 1.39 -2.56
C VAL A 26 -20.77 2.31 -1.34
N GLY A 27 -21.04 3.58 -1.54
CA GLY A 27 -21.27 4.55 -0.47
C GLY A 27 -20.01 5.14 0.14
N LEU A 28 -18.86 4.97 -0.49
CA LEU A 28 -17.60 5.62 -0.16
C LEU A 28 -17.00 6.28 -1.40
N SER A 29 -16.10 7.22 -1.17
CA SER A 29 -15.34 7.94 -2.18
C SER A 29 -13.84 7.90 -1.91
N ALA A 30 -13.05 8.23 -2.92
CA ALA A 30 -11.59 8.34 -2.78
C ALA A 30 -11.20 9.37 -1.69
N LYS A 31 -11.96 10.45 -1.54
CA LYS A 31 -11.71 11.46 -0.51
C LYS A 31 -11.90 10.95 0.92
N GLU A 32 -12.81 10.00 1.12
CA GLU A 32 -13.06 9.39 2.43
C GLU A 32 -12.01 8.33 2.78
N ILE A 33 -11.45 7.65 1.78
CA ILE A 33 -10.39 6.64 1.94
C ILE A 33 -9.01 7.29 2.15
N TRP A 34 -8.70 8.33 1.38
CA TRP A 34 -7.36 8.91 1.28
C TRP A 34 -6.68 9.24 2.60
N PRO A 35 -7.33 9.95 3.57
CA PRO A 35 -6.67 10.33 4.82
C PRO A 35 -6.21 9.13 5.66
N LEU A 36 -6.95 8.02 5.59
CA LEU A 36 -6.63 6.80 6.33
C LEU A 36 -5.39 6.09 5.75
N LEU A 37 -5.16 6.23 4.45
CA LEU A 37 -4.05 5.59 3.75
C LEU A 37 -2.82 6.51 3.66
N ASN A 38 -3.03 7.80 3.36
CA ASN A 38 -1.95 8.77 3.17
C ASN A 38 -1.30 9.25 4.47
N THR A 39 -1.89 8.93 5.61
CA THR A 39 -1.38 9.31 6.94
C THR A 39 -0.94 8.06 7.69
N PRO A 40 0.36 7.69 7.66
CA PRO A 40 0.85 6.43 8.23
C PRO A 40 0.44 6.20 9.69
N ALA A 41 0.32 7.26 10.50
CA ALA A 41 -0.12 7.18 11.89
C ALA A 41 -1.56 6.65 12.05
N GLN A 42 -2.39 6.74 11.01
CA GLN A 42 -3.75 6.18 11.04
C GLN A 42 -3.76 4.66 10.87
N CYS A 43 -2.79 4.10 10.14
CA CYS A 43 -2.78 2.69 9.76
C CYS A 43 -2.88 1.74 10.96
N PRO A 44 -2.09 1.90 12.05
CA PRO A 44 -2.21 1.04 13.23
C PRO A 44 -3.55 1.16 13.96
N THR A 45 -4.33 2.18 13.70
CA THR A 45 -5.66 2.36 14.35
C THR A 45 -6.71 1.43 13.79
N TYR A 46 -6.51 0.89 12.60
CA TYR A 46 -7.47 0.00 11.94
C TYR A 46 -6.87 -1.30 11.38
N TYR A 47 -5.56 -1.37 11.14
CA TYR A 47 -4.89 -2.54 10.56
C TYR A 47 -3.86 -3.13 11.53
N ALA A 48 -4.11 -4.34 12.00
CA ALA A 48 -3.31 -4.99 13.06
C ALA A 48 -1.85 -5.28 12.66
N ASN A 49 -1.56 -5.46 11.36
CA ASN A 49 -0.21 -5.72 10.85
C ASN A 49 0.60 -4.46 10.59
N SER A 50 0.16 -3.30 11.07
CA SER A 50 0.90 -2.04 10.98
C SER A 50 1.24 -1.51 12.36
N ALA A 51 2.50 -1.16 12.59
CA ALA A 51 2.97 -0.63 13.86
C ALA A 51 4.08 0.40 13.70
N ASN A 52 4.23 1.25 14.71
CA ASN A 52 5.34 2.19 14.91
C ASN A 52 5.70 3.06 13.69
N PRO A 53 4.71 3.64 12.97
CA PRO A 53 5.01 4.51 11.84
C PRO A 53 5.72 5.77 12.32
N ARG A 54 6.74 6.21 11.56
CA ARG A 54 7.45 7.46 11.83
C ARG A 54 8.02 8.06 10.55
N PHE A 55 8.14 9.38 10.56
CA PHE A 55 8.85 10.11 9.52
C PHE A 55 10.27 10.43 9.97
N TYR A 56 11.13 10.71 9.00
CA TYR A 56 12.45 11.28 9.20
C TYR A 56 12.39 12.80 9.00
N ASP A 57 13.32 13.54 9.62
CA ASP A 57 13.51 14.98 9.42
C ASP A 57 12.26 15.83 9.69
N ASP A 58 11.45 15.46 10.70
CA ASP A 58 10.21 16.14 11.09
C ASP A 58 9.21 16.33 9.92
N LYS A 59 9.27 15.45 8.91
CA LYS A 59 8.29 15.38 7.83
C LYS A 59 7.02 14.66 8.29
N GLY A 60 5.95 14.89 7.57
CA GLY A 60 4.65 14.32 7.91
C GLY A 60 3.68 15.40 8.39
N PRO A 61 2.49 15.01 8.86
CA PRO A 61 1.99 13.64 9.11
C PRO A 61 1.58 12.87 7.87
N GLU A 62 1.51 13.51 6.72
CA GLU A 62 1.06 12.92 5.45
C GLU A 62 2.25 12.53 4.58
N LEU A 63 2.06 11.47 3.76
CA LEU A 63 3.01 11.09 2.73
C LEU A 63 2.99 12.12 1.59
N THR A 64 4.18 12.46 1.13
CA THR A 64 4.42 13.30 -0.05
C THR A 64 5.53 12.70 -0.90
N ASP A 65 5.61 13.09 -2.17
CA ASP A 65 6.64 12.57 -3.06
C ASP A 65 8.06 12.73 -2.49
N GLY A 66 8.82 11.64 -2.48
CA GLY A 66 10.19 11.59 -2.02
C GLY A 66 10.38 11.50 -0.51
N VAL A 67 9.32 11.61 0.30
CA VAL A 67 9.45 11.56 1.76
C VAL A 67 9.91 10.18 2.23
N ARG A 68 10.86 10.18 3.17
CA ARG A 68 11.31 8.97 3.85
C ARG A 68 10.48 8.73 5.10
N PHE A 69 10.09 7.46 5.29
CA PHE A 69 9.35 7.04 6.47
C PHE A 69 9.68 5.59 6.82
N TYR A 70 9.29 5.21 8.02
CA TYR A 70 9.48 3.88 8.57
C TYR A 70 8.15 3.37 9.11
N PHE A 71 7.93 2.09 9.01
CA PHE A 71 6.86 1.38 9.71
C PHE A 71 7.24 -0.08 9.91
N GLU A 72 6.46 -0.77 10.73
CA GLU A 72 6.58 -2.21 10.91
C GLU A 72 5.34 -2.89 10.34
N THR A 73 5.56 -3.99 9.64
CA THR A 73 4.48 -4.81 9.10
C THR A 73 4.84 -6.28 9.20
N PHE A 74 3.87 -7.11 9.59
CA PHE A 74 4.10 -8.54 9.88
C PHE A 74 5.27 -8.80 10.85
N GLY A 75 5.51 -7.88 11.77
CA GLY A 75 6.63 -7.95 12.71
C GLY A 75 8.00 -7.60 12.13
N PHE A 76 8.08 -7.13 10.89
CA PHE A 76 9.33 -6.73 10.24
C PHE A 76 9.46 -5.20 10.18
N PRO A 77 10.67 -4.67 10.45
CA PRO A 77 10.97 -3.27 10.23
C PRO A 77 11.11 -2.99 8.73
N VAL A 78 10.43 -1.95 8.24
CA VAL A 78 10.47 -1.56 6.83
C VAL A 78 10.88 -0.09 6.71
N GLU A 79 12.00 0.15 6.06
CA GLU A 79 12.40 1.47 5.58
C GLU A 79 11.68 1.76 4.29
N SER A 80 11.22 3.00 4.10
CA SER A 80 10.40 3.33 2.94
C SER A 80 10.67 4.72 2.41
N GLN A 81 10.43 4.88 1.11
CA GLN A 81 10.38 6.17 0.43
C GLN A 81 9.13 6.24 -0.43
N CYS A 82 8.33 7.29 -0.24
CA CYS A 82 7.19 7.55 -1.10
C CYS A 82 7.69 7.94 -2.50
N VAL A 83 7.22 7.25 -3.52
CA VAL A 83 7.66 7.43 -4.92
C VAL A 83 6.53 7.91 -5.84
N GLU A 84 5.29 7.86 -5.38
CA GLU A 84 4.12 8.42 -6.06
C GLU A 84 3.09 8.88 -5.02
N CYS A 85 2.62 10.12 -5.13
CA CYS A 85 1.60 10.65 -4.24
C CYS A 85 0.70 11.63 -5.01
N VAL A 86 -0.47 11.17 -5.43
CA VAL A 86 -1.47 11.95 -6.17
C VAL A 86 -2.77 11.92 -5.39
N ALA A 87 -3.10 13.05 -4.76
CA ALA A 87 -4.32 13.18 -3.96
C ALA A 87 -5.60 13.07 -4.82
N PRO A 88 -6.74 12.70 -4.22
CA PRO A 88 -8.00 12.59 -4.95
C PRO A 88 -8.45 13.93 -5.54
N VAL A 89 -8.68 13.96 -6.84
CA VAL A 89 -9.32 15.05 -7.56
C VAL A 89 -10.40 14.49 -8.47
N ALA A 90 -11.43 15.29 -8.74
CA ALA A 90 -12.54 14.84 -9.57
C ALA A 90 -12.08 14.38 -10.98
N GLY A 91 -12.52 13.20 -11.39
CA GLY A 91 -12.23 12.64 -12.71
C GLY A 91 -10.84 12.00 -12.87
N GLN A 92 -10.06 11.93 -11.81
CA GLN A 92 -8.73 11.29 -11.79
C GLN A 92 -8.59 10.35 -10.61
N PRO A 93 -7.92 9.19 -10.76
CA PRO A 93 -7.64 8.32 -9.63
C PRO A 93 -6.62 8.96 -8.68
N ALA A 94 -6.80 8.72 -7.38
CA ALA A 94 -5.75 8.95 -6.41
C ALA A 94 -4.72 7.83 -6.49
N ARG A 95 -3.44 8.16 -6.27
CA ARG A 95 -2.32 7.21 -6.37
C ARG A 95 -1.37 7.40 -5.21
N LEU A 96 -0.94 6.31 -4.63
CA LEU A 96 0.07 6.29 -3.59
C LEU A 96 0.95 5.07 -3.80
N ALA A 97 2.26 5.27 -3.83
CA ALA A 97 3.20 4.16 -3.88
C ALA A 97 4.48 4.48 -3.12
N TRP A 98 5.08 3.44 -2.58
CA TRP A 98 6.40 3.55 -1.96
C TRP A 98 7.31 2.39 -2.33
N HIS A 99 8.60 2.67 -2.38
CA HIS A 99 9.65 1.69 -2.34
C HIS A 99 9.94 1.39 -0.86
N GLY A 100 9.77 0.15 -0.47
CA GLY A 100 10.10 -0.34 0.87
C GLY A 100 11.25 -1.33 0.83
N TRP A 101 12.02 -1.41 1.91
CA TRP A 101 13.06 -2.41 2.03
C TRP A 101 13.29 -2.84 3.47
N ALA A 102 13.72 -4.08 3.62
CA ALA A 102 14.07 -4.69 4.89
C ALA A 102 15.22 -5.67 4.70
N GLY A 103 15.98 -5.92 5.77
CA GLY A 103 17.09 -6.86 5.74
C GLY A 103 18.30 -6.40 4.93
N GLU A 104 19.32 -7.24 4.90
CA GLU A 104 20.59 -7.00 4.20
C GLU A 104 21.10 -8.30 3.55
N GLY A 105 21.90 -8.17 2.49
CA GLY A 105 22.49 -9.31 1.79
C GLY A 105 21.44 -10.35 1.39
N GLU A 106 21.61 -11.58 1.83
CA GLU A 106 20.70 -12.71 1.52
C GLU A 106 19.28 -12.54 2.10
N THR A 107 19.12 -11.71 3.13
CA THR A 107 17.82 -11.42 3.75
C THR A 107 17.16 -10.16 3.20
N ARG A 108 17.78 -9.49 2.24
CA ARG A 108 17.26 -8.27 1.64
C ARG A 108 15.96 -8.53 0.89
N LEU A 109 14.95 -7.75 1.25
CA LEU A 109 13.67 -7.67 0.55
C LEU A 109 13.50 -6.23 0.07
N ASP A 110 13.21 -6.05 -1.21
CA ASP A 110 12.82 -4.78 -1.81
C ASP A 110 11.42 -4.91 -2.38
N VAL A 111 10.56 -3.94 -2.11
CA VAL A 111 9.18 -3.93 -2.58
C VAL A 111 8.82 -2.59 -3.24
N HIS A 112 7.97 -2.66 -4.24
CA HIS A 112 7.17 -1.52 -4.69
C HIS A 112 5.72 -1.83 -4.37
N HIS A 113 5.17 -1.11 -3.39
CA HIS A 113 3.79 -1.25 -2.95
C HIS A 113 2.98 -0.05 -3.43
N ALA A 114 1.96 -0.32 -4.21
CA ALA A 114 1.17 0.71 -4.87
C ALA A 114 -0.32 0.57 -4.56
N TRP A 115 -0.96 1.73 -4.41
CA TRP A 115 -2.40 1.90 -4.20
C TRP A 115 -2.98 2.79 -5.27
N LEU A 116 -4.15 2.41 -5.77
CA LEU A 116 -4.94 3.22 -6.68
C LEU A 116 -6.37 3.27 -6.15
N ILE A 117 -6.90 4.48 -6.00
CA ILE A 117 -8.25 4.71 -5.50
C ILE A 117 -9.01 5.52 -6.56
N GLU A 118 -10.05 4.94 -7.11
CA GLU A 118 -10.76 5.49 -8.26
C GLU A 118 -12.27 5.56 -7.97
N ASP A 119 -12.81 6.77 -7.99
CA ASP A 119 -14.25 6.95 -7.91
C ASP A 119 -14.92 6.45 -9.19
N LEU A 120 -15.92 5.61 -9.04
CA LEU A 120 -16.72 5.05 -10.14
C LEU A 120 -18.13 5.64 -10.13
N SER A 121 -18.87 5.40 -11.21
CA SER A 121 -20.29 5.75 -11.28
C SER A 121 -21.11 5.06 -10.17
N GLU A 122 -22.32 5.59 -9.90
CA GLU A 122 -23.27 5.02 -8.95
C GLU A 122 -22.75 4.98 -7.50
N ASN A 123 -22.05 6.04 -7.08
CA ASN A 123 -21.53 6.19 -5.71
C ASN A 123 -20.68 4.99 -5.27
N ARG A 124 -19.78 4.54 -6.13
CA ARG A 124 -18.84 3.46 -5.87
C ARG A 124 -17.40 3.95 -5.89
N VAL A 125 -16.53 3.29 -5.14
CA VAL A 125 -15.09 3.49 -5.20
C VAL A 125 -14.41 2.15 -5.40
N ARG A 126 -13.42 2.12 -6.29
CA ARG A 126 -12.50 1.01 -6.49
C ARG A 126 -11.21 1.29 -5.73
N ILE A 127 -10.78 0.33 -4.94
CA ILE A 127 -9.50 0.39 -4.22
C ILE A 127 -8.69 -0.83 -4.68
N LEU A 128 -7.59 -0.55 -5.38
CA LEU A 128 -6.65 -1.55 -5.86
C LEU A 128 -5.33 -1.39 -5.11
N THR A 129 -4.80 -2.47 -4.56
CA THR A 129 -3.44 -2.51 -4.03
C THR A 129 -2.66 -3.64 -4.69
N GLN A 130 -1.46 -3.32 -5.14
CA GLN A 130 -0.55 -4.29 -5.76
C GLN A 130 0.86 -4.11 -5.20
N GLU A 131 1.55 -5.22 -5.02
CA GLU A 131 2.93 -5.20 -4.56
C GLU A 131 3.78 -6.15 -5.41
N SER A 132 4.91 -5.64 -5.86
CA SER A 132 5.94 -6.40 -6.57
C SER A 132 7.21 -6.43 -5.72
N GLN A 133 7.79 -7.60 -5.54
CA GLN A 133 8.85 -7.85 -4.55
C GLN A 133 10.06 -8.54 -5.18
N LYS A 134 11.25 -8.19 -4.70
CA LYS A 134 12.53 -8.79 -5.11
C LYS A 134 13.35 -9.23 -3.90
N GLY A 135 14.08 -10.32 -4.06
CA GLY A 135 14.98 -10.90 -3.08
C GLY A 135 14.62 -12.32 -2.67
N ASN A 136 15.49 -12.97 -1.93
CA ASN A 136 15.24 -14.34 -1.47
C ASN A 136 13.98 -14.45 -0.59
N PRO A 137 13.70 -13.52 0.34
CA PRO A 137 12.44 -13.55 1.08
C PRO A 137 11.20 -13.47 0.18
N ALA A 138 11.26 -12.72 -0.92
CA ALA A 138 10.17 -12.66 -1.90
C ALA A 138 9.92 -14.00 -2.59
N LYS A 139 10.98 -14.73 -2.93
CA LYS A 139 10.88 -16.10 -3.50
C LYS A 139 10.23 -17.06 -2.51
N GLU A 140 10.57 -16.97 -1.23
CA GLU A 140 9.97 -17.79 -0.18
C GLU A 140 8.47 -17.50 -0.04
N LEU A 141 8.08 -16.23 -0.05
CA LEU A 141 6.67 -15.83 -0.02
C LEU A 141 5.90 -16.35 -1.24
N ALA A 142 6.47 -16.26 -2.43
CA ALA A 142 5.86 -16.75 -3.66
C ALA A 142 5.63 -18.29 -3.65
N ASN A 143 6.49 -19.03 -2.96
CA ASN A 143 6.40 -20.49 -2.82
C ASN A 143 5.52 -20.94 -1.64
N THR A 144 5.15 -20.05 -0.75
CA THR A 144 4.27 -20.36 0.39
C THR A 144 2.80 -20.38 -0.06
N LYS A 145 2.08 -21.43 0.32
CA LYS A 145 0.67 -21.63 -0.07
C LYS A 145 -0.23 -21.70 1.17
N PRO A 146 -1.21 -20.78 1.33
CA PRO A 146 -1.46 -19.59 0.49
C PRO A 146 -0.34 -18.55 0.63
N ASN A 147 -0.19 -17.69 -0.39
CA ASN A 147 0.76 -16.58 -0.32
C ASN A 147 0.29 -15.60 0.79
N PRO A 148 1.09 -15.40 1.86
CA PRO A 148 0.64 -14.61 3.01
C PRO A 148 0.43 -13.12 2.67
N MET A 149 1.09 -12.61 1.62
CA MET A 149 0.90 -11.23 1.19
C MET A 149 -0.49 -10.99 0.62
N ILE A 150 -1.06 -11.95 -0.10
CA ILE A 150 -2.43 -11.84 -0.63
C ILE A 150 -3.43 -11.74 0.52
N ASN A 151 -3.31 -12.60 1.53
CA ASN A 151 -4.22 -12.58 2.68
C ASN A 151 -4.05 -11.31 3.52
N GLY A 152 -2.81 -10.91 3.78
CA GLY A 152 -2.51 -9.70 4.56
C GLY A 152 -3.00 -8.41 3.88
N HIS A 153 -2.84 -8.30 2.57
CA HIS A 153 -3.33 -7.13 1.82
C HIS A 153 -4.87 -7.13 1.70
N GLN A 154 -5.51 -8.29 1.63
CA GLN A 154 -6.97 -8.34 1.68
C GLN A 154 -7.50 -7.87 3.03
N GLU A 155 -6.89 -8.30 4.12
CA GLU A 155 -7.22 -7.83 5.46
C GLU A 155 -7.04 -6.30 5.58
N TRP A 156 -5.95 -5.75 5.02
CA TRP A 156 -5.75 -4.30 5.00
C TRP A 156 -6.87 -3.57 4.25
N LEU A 157 -7.25 -4.06 3.05
CA LEU A 157 -8.36 -3.49 2.29
C LEU A 157 -9.68 -3.52 3.06
N ASP A 158 -10.01 -4.64 3.66
CA ASP A 158 -11.26 -4.83 4.40
C ASP A 158 -11.31 -3.92 5.64
N ASP A 159 -10.22 -3.82 6.38
CA ASP A 159 -10.10 -2.95 7.55
C ASP A 159 -10.12 -1.46 7.17
N LEU A 160 -9.48 -1.08 6.07
CA LEU A 160 -9.50 0.29 5.53
C LEU A 160 -10.92 0.72 5.17
N VAL A 161 -11.68 -0.15 4.50
CA VAL A 161 -13.09 0.10 4.15
C VAL A 161 -13.94 0.22 5.41
N ALA A 162 -13.74 -0.67 6.39
CA ALA A 162 -14.46 -0.62 7.65
C ALA A 162 -14.16 0.68 8.43
N ALA A 163 -12.90 1.10 8.47
CA ALA A 163 -12.48 2.35 9.10
C ALA A 163 -13.09 3.58 8.42
N ALA A 164 -13.08 3.63 7.09
CA ALA A 164 -13.69 4.71 6.32
C ALA A 164 -15.21 4.83 6.58
N ARG A 165 -15.90 3.71 6.69
CA ARG A 165 -17.34 3.68 7.02
C ARG A 165 -17.64 4.21 8.43
N LYS A 166 -16.76 3.93 9.39
CA LYS A 166 -16.89 4.43 10.77
C LYS A 166 -16.62 5.94 10.89
N ALA A 167 -15.73 6.48 10.05
CA ALA A 167 -15.38 7.90 10.03
C ALA A 167 -16.41 8.78 9.34
N LYS A 168 -17.36 8.19 8.60
CA LYS A 168 -18.45 8.86 7.91
C LYS A 168 -19.58 9.21 8.86
#